data_f86da83a1c8f58ac09fcb5b5669679d3
#
_entry.id   f86da83a1c8f58ac09fcb5b5669679d3
#
_cell.length_a   1.000
_cell.length_b   1.000
_cell.length_c   1.000
_cell.angle_alpha   90.00
_cell.angle_beta   90.00
_cell.angle_gamma   90.00
#
_symmetry.space_group_name_H-M   'P 1'
#
loop_
_entity.id
_entity.type
_entity.pdbx_description
1 polymer ?
#
loop_
_entity_poly.entity_id
_entity_poly.type
_entity_poly.pdbx_seq_one_letter_code
_entity_poly.pdbx_strand_id
1 'polypeptide(L)'
;MKTRKLGGSNLNLSVIGLGAWAIGGSGWAYGWGDQSDKNSVEAIKRSMDLGVNWIDTAPVYGLGHSEEIVGKAIKGLRDKFYIATKCGLIWDAKGKLGYDLSAESVRKEAENSLARLKISYIDLYQIHWPFPDEKIEEAWEEIMRLKDEGKIRYGGVSNFNVPQIQRILKIGPVVSLQPPYNMLNRAIEKDIINFCADNNI
;
A
#
# COMPACT_ATOMS: atom_id res chain seq x y z
N MET A 1 13.43 3.88 -17.22
CA MET A 1 13.28 4.86 -16.11
C MET A 1 14.32 4.57 -15.03
N LYS A 2 14.78 5.59 -14.27
CA LYS A 2 15.69 5.37 -13.13
C LYS A 2 14.96 4.60 -12.02
N THR A 3 15.66 3.68 -11.35
CA THR A 3 15.15 2.92 -10.22
C THR A 3 15.94 3.21 -8.95
N ARG A 4 15.34 2.95 -7.80
CA ARG A 4 15.98 2.99 -6.48
C ARG A 4 15.52 1.79 -5.65
N LYS A 5 16.41 1.28 -4.82
CA LYS A 5 16.10 0.26 -3.84
C LYS A 5 15.19 0.85 -2.76
N LEU A 6 14.11 0.12 -2.41
CA LEU A 6 13.19 0.51 -1.35
C LEU A 6 13.74 0.05 0.00
N GLY A 7 14.23 0.99 0.79
CA GLY A 7 14.72 0.73 2.15
C GLY A 7 15.58 -0.52 2.28
N GLY A 8 15.36 -1.29 3.33
CA GLY A 8 16.02 -2.57 3.59
C GLY A 8 15.57 -3.75 2.70
N SER A 9 14.68 -3.53 1.72
CA SER A 9 14.15 -4.58 0.84
C SER A 9 15.08 -4.92 -0.33
N ASN A 10 14.70 -5.87 -1.17
CA ASN A 10 15.33 -6.11 -2.48
C ASN A 10 14.45 -5.60 -3.66
N LEU A 11 13.47 -4.74 -3.37
CA LEU A 11 12.63 -4.14 -4.39
C LEU A 11 13.34 -2.93 -5.03
N ASN A 12 13.58 -2.99 -6.34
CA ASN A 12 14.14 -1.87 -7.10
C ASN A 12 13.00 -1.15 -7.82
N LEU A 13 12.42 -0.15 -7.16
CA LEU A 13 11.26 0.59 -7.66
C LEU A 13 11.70 1.73 -8.60
N SER A 14 10.95 1.95 -9.67
CA SER A 14 11.07 3.16 -10.47
C SER A 14 10.78 4.40 -9.61
N VAL A 15 11.51 5.50 -9.85
CA VAL A 15 11.37 6.73 -9.05
C VAL A 15 9.97 7.38 -9.16
N ILE A 16 9.20 6.96 -10.15
CA ILE A 16 7.77 7.29 -10.29
C ILE A 16 7.00 5.99 -10.19
N GLY A 17 5.97 5.95 -9.33
CA GLY A 17 5.00 4.87 -9.22
C GLY A 17 3.65 5.26 -9.78
N LEU A 18 2.82 4.28 -10.10
CA LEU A 18 1.44 4.52 -10.50
C LEU A 18 0.54 4.47 -9.25
N GLY A 19 -0.01 5.61 -8.84
CA GLY A 19 -1.05 5.68 -7.82
C GLY A 19 -2.41 5.33 -8.40
N ALA A 20 -3.10 4.37 -7.80
CA ALA A 20 -4.37 3.83 -8.30
C ALA A 20 -5.60 4.39 -7.58
N TRP A 21 -5.48 5.47 -6.83
CA TRP A 21 -6.61 6.09 -6.12
C TRP A 21 -7.77 6.47 -7.06
N ALA A 22 -7.48 7.22 -8.13
CA ALA A 22 -8.50 7.63 -9.10
C ALA A 22 -9.20 6.44 -9.78
N ILE A 23 -8.52 5.28 -9.89
CA ILE A 23 -9.07 4.03 -10.45
C ILE A 23 -10.25 3.51 -9.61
N GLY A 24 -10.34 3.89 -8.33
CA GLY A 24 -11.50 3.59 -7.49
C GLY A 24 -12.82 4.18 -7.99
N GLY A 25 -12.77 5.18 -8.88
CA GLY A 25 -13.96 5.79 -9.48
C GLY A 25 -14.81 6.59 -8.50
N SER A 26 -16.11 6.70 -8.82
CA SER A 26 -17.13 7.35 -7.97
C SER A 26 -17.78 6.38 -6.99
N GLY A 27 -18.71 6.87 -6.17
CA GLY A 27 -19.54 6.03 -5.29
C GLY A 27 -18.91 5.70 -3.92
N TRP A 28 -17.81 6.33 -3.57
CA TRP A 28 -17.18 6.25 -2.25
C TRP A 28 -16.69 7.62 -1.75
N ALA A 29 -16.40 7.75 -0.45
CA ALA A 29 -16.24 9.05 0.23
C ALA A 29 -15.14 9.96 -0.35
N TYR A 30 -14.09 9.41 -0.98
CA TYR A 30 -12.95 10.15 -1.50
C TYR A 30 -12.72 9.94 -3.01
N GLY A 31 -13.77 9.54 -3.73
CA GLY A 31 -13.71 9.36 -5.18
C GLY A 31 -13.51 10.69 -5.91
N TRP A 32 -12.75 10.63 -7.02
CA TRP A 32 -12.51 11.79 -7.88
C TRP A 32 -13.48 11.89 -9.07
N GLY A 33 -14.57 11.11 -9.02
CA GLY A 33 -15.56 11.02 -10.08
C GLY A 33 -15.43 9.74 -10.91
N ASP A 34 -16.27 9.63 -11.92
CA ASP A 34 -16.38 8.43 -12.75
C ASP A 34 -15.08 8.15 -13.52
N GLN A 35 -14.71 6.87 -13.55
CA GLN A 35 -13.54 6.38 -14.28
C GLN A 35 -13.93 5.23 -15.21
N SER A 36 -13.34 5.21 -16.38
CA SER A 36 -13.49 4.10 -17.32
C SER A 36 -12.50 2.98 -16.96
N ASP A 37 -13.00 1.80 -16.62
CA ASP A 37 -12.18 0.61 -16.38
C ASP A 37 -11.23 0.31 -17.54
N LYS A 38 -11.71 0.45 -18.78
CA LYS A 38 -10.91 0.26 -19.99
C LYS A 38 -9.72 1.22 -20.02
N ASN A 39 -9.98 2.51 -19.80
CA ASN A 39 -8.93 3.54 -19.81
C ASN A 39 -7.96 3.31 -18.66
N SER A 40 -8.45 2.89 -17.48
CA SER A 40 -7.62 2.57 -16.33
C SER A 40 -6.66 1.41 -16.62
N VAL A 41 -7.14 0.33 -17.23
CA VAL A 41 -6.31 -0.80 -17.65
C VAL A 41 -5.27 -0.37 -18.70
N GLU A 42 -5.66 0.45 -19.67
CA GLU A 42 -4.75 0.97 -20.71
C GLU A 42 -3.68 1.90 -20.09
N ALA A 43 -4.05 2.75 -19.12
CA ALA A 43 -3.12 3.61 -18.41
C ALA A 43 -2.08 2.82 -17.61
N ILE A 44 -2.50 1.74 -16.93
CA ILE A 44 -1.58 0.83 -16.20
C ILE A 44 -0.59 0.21 -17.19
N LYS A 45 -1.06 -0.35 -18.31
CA LYS A 45 -0.18 -0.94 -19.33
C LYS A 45 0.76 0.09 -19.95
N ARG A 46 0.23 1.28 -20.24
CA ARG A 46 1.05 2.36 -20.78
C ARG A 46 2.12 2.84 -19.80
N SER A 47 1.83 2.87 -18.50
CA SER A 47 2.82 3.22 -17.48
C SER A 47 4.02 2.25 -17.50
N MET A 48 3.75 0.95 -17.68
CA MET A 48 4.78 -0.08 -17.82
C MET A 48 5.68 0.19 -19.04
N ASP A 49 5.09 0.49 -20.21
CA ASP A 49 5.85 0.82 -21.43
C ASP A 49 6.77 2.02 -21.23
N LEU A 50 6.42 2.93 -20.33
CA LEU A 50 7.21 4.10 -19.93
C LEU A 50 8.24 3.78 -18.84
N GLY A 51 8.31 2.53 -18.37
CA GLY A 51 9.27 2.04 -17.41
C GLY A 51 8.86 2.21 -15.94
N VAL A 52 7.57 2.47 -15.66
CA VAL A 52 7.03 2.35 -14.30
C VAL A 52 6.90 0.87 -13.96
N ASN A 53 7.41 0.44 -12.82
CA ASN A 53 7.45 -0.96 -12.43
C ASN A 53 6.73 -1.25 -11.10
N TRP A 54 5.96 -0.32 -10.56
CA TRP A 54 5.17 -0.55 -9.35
C TRP A 54 3.87 0.23 -9.35
N ILE A 55 2.86 -0.34 -8.68
CA ILE A 55 1.52 0.20 -8.54
C ILE A 55 1.20 0.29 -7.05
N ASP A 56 0.74 1.47 -6.62
CA ASP A 56 0.23 1.72 -5.27
C ASP A 56 -1.29 1.79 -5.30
N THR A 57 -1.93 0.81 -4.67
CA THR A 57 -3.39 0.72 -4.51
C THR A 57 -3.79 0.58 -3.05
N ALA A 58 -5.08 0.44 -2.77
CA ALA A 58 -5.61 0.10 -1.45
C ALA A 58 -7.03 -0.50 -1.58
N PRO A 59 -7.44 -1.37 -0.62
CA PRO A 59 -8.81 -1.90 -0.58
C PRO A 59 -9.88 -0.82 -0.55
N VAL A 60 -9.63 0.28 0.19
CA VAL A 60 -10.58 1.37 0.34
C VAL A 60 -10.82 2.16 -0.95
N TYR A 61 -9.93 2.10 -1.94
CA TYR A 61 -10.09 2.82 -3.20
C TYR A 61 -11.20 2.21 -4.05
N GLY A 62 -12.36 2.88 -4.01
CA GLY A 62 -13.58 2.36 -4.64
C GLY A 62 -14.10 1.08 -3.98
N LEU A 63 -13.83 0.88 -2.68
CA LEU A 63 -14.31 -0.26 -1.87
C LEU A 63 -13.94 -1.61 -2.52
N GLY A 64 -12.70 -1.73 -2.97
CA GLY A 64 -12.14 -2.92 -3.64
C GLY A 64 -11.99 -2.78 -5.15
N HIS A 65 -12.72 -1.85 -5.80
CA HIS A 65 -12.74 -1.72 -7.25
C HIS A 65 -11.35 -1.46 -7.85
N SER A 66 -10.56 -0.57 -7.24
CA SER A 66 -9.20 -0.28 -7.71
C SER A 66 -8.33 -1.55 -7.78
N GLU A 67 -8.36 -2.41 -6.75
CA GLU A 67 -7.60 -3.66 -6.74
C GLU A 67 -8.08 -4.64 -7.83
N GLU A 68 -9.40 -4.71 -8.09
CA GLU A 68 -9.94 -5.54 -9.17
C GLU A 68 -9.46 -5.09 -10.55
N ILE A 69 -9.43 -3.77 -10.79
CA ILE A 69 -8.95 -3.21 -12.07
C ILE A 69 -7.44 -3.40 -12.22
N VAL A 70 -6.67 -3.18 -11.15
CA VAL A 70 -5.23 -3.49 -11.13
C VAL A 70 -5.02 -4.98 -11.44
N GLY A 71 -5.75 -5.88 -10.79
CA GLY A 71 -5.67 -7.32 -11.04
C GLY A 71 -5.97 -7.70 -12.50
N LYS A 72 -7.00 -7.07 -13.12
CA LYS A 72 -7.30 -7.24 -14.56
C LYS A 72 -6.13 -6.77 -15.42
N ALA A 73 -5.54 -5.61 -15.11
CA ALA A 73 -4.48 -5.00 -15.92
C ALA A 73 -3.17 -5.80 -15.89
N ILE A 74 -2.80 -6.35 -14.73
CA ILE A 74 -1.54 -7.10 -14.55
C ILE A 74 -1.64 -8.59 -14.91
N LYS A 75 -2.79 -9.07 -15.36
CA LYS A 75 -2.97 -10.47 -15.78
C LYS A 75 -1.95 -10.82 -16.87
N GLY A 76 -1.10 -11.81 -16.59
CA GLY A 76 0.00 -12.21 -17.47
C GLY A 76 1.22 -11.27 -17.46
N LEU A 77 1.20 -10.23 -16.60
CA LEU A 77 2.27 -9.23 -16.45
C LEU A 77 2.74 -9.09 -15.00
N ARG A 78 2.36 -10.04 -14.12
CA ARG A 78 2.60 -9.95 -12.67
C ARG A 78 4.09 -9.74 -12.31
N ASP A 79 4.97 -10.36 -13.05
CA ASP A 79 6.42 -10.29 -12.91
C ASP A 79 7.02 -8.94 -13.35
N LYS A 80 6.25 -8.10 -14.04
CA LYS A 80 6.65 -6.77 -14.49
C LYS A 80 6.37 -5.67 -13.48
N PHE A 81 5.52 -5.96 -12.47
CA PHE A 81 5.10 -4.97 -11.48
C PHE A 81 5.33 -5.45 -10.07
N TYR A 82 5.83 -4.57 -9.23
CA TYR A 82 5.69 -4.67 -7.79
C TYR A 82 4.34 -4.07 -7.38
N ILE A 83 3.59 -4.78 -6.54
CA ILE A 83 2.26 -4.38 -6.08
C ILE A 83 2.35 -3.96 -4.62
N ALA A 84 2.01 -2.70 -4.36
CA ALA A 84 1.80 -2.16 -3.03
C ALA A 84 0.30 -2.00 -2.77
N THR A 85 -0.19 -2.54 -1.66
CA THR A 85 -1.54 -2.30 -1.17
C THR A 85 -1.55 -2.14 0.34
N LYS A 86 -2.71 -1.92 0.96
CA LYS A 86 -2.78 -1.43 2.34
C LYS A 86 -3.85 -2.16 3.15
N CYS A 87 -3.86 -1.94 4.48
CA CYS A 87 -4.88 -2.43 5.42
C CYS A 87 -5.22 -1.38 6.47
N GLY A 88 -6.20 -1.71 7.31
CA GLY A 88 -6.61 -0.92 8.46
C GLY A 88 -7.70 0.11 8.16
N LEU A 89 -8.17 0.19 6.91
CA LEU A 89 -9.34 0.96 6.51
C LEU A 89 -10.42 -0.01 5.99
N ILE A 90 -11.44 -0.22 6.80
CA ILE A 90 -12.57 -1.09 6.51
C ILE A 90 -13.81 -0.27 6.16
N TRP A 91 -14.87 -0.93 5.69
CA TRP A 91 -16.16 -0.30 5.42
C TRP A 91 -17.32 -1.25 5.73
N ASP A 92 -18.47 -0.67 6.10
CA ASP A 92 -19.72 -1.40 6.33
C ASP A 92 -20.51 -1.63 5.03
N ALA A 93 -21.65 -2.31 5.14
CA ALA A 93 -22.53 -2.60 4.00
C ALA A 93 -23.10 -1.35 3.31
N LYS A 94 -23.00 -0.17 3.92
CA LYS A 94 -23.41 1.12 3.37
C LYS A 94 -22.25 1.91 2.79
N GLY A 95 -21.04 1.33 2.79
CA GLY A 95 -19.81 2.00 2.32
C GLY A 95 -19.25 3.02 3.31
N LYS A 96 -19.73 3.07 4.55
CA LYS A 96 -19.19 3.96 5.57
C LYS A 96 -17.84 3.42 6.06
N LEU A 97 -16.81 4.26 5.97
CA LEU A 97 -15.46 3.90 6.37
C LEU A 97 -15.30 3.84 7.88
N GLY A 98 -14.46 2.92 8.31
CA GLY A 98 -14.01 2.71 9.68
C GLY A 98 -12.54 2.31 9.73
N TYR A 99 -12.02 2.14 10.92
CA TYR A 99 -10.65 1.69 11.15
C TYR A 99 -10.66 0.41 11.96
N ASP A 100 -9.84 -0.57 11.57
CA ASP A 100 -9.62 -1.79 12.34
C ASP A 100 -8.20 -2.30 12.10
N LEU A 101 -7.39 -2.32 13.16
CA LEU A 101 -6.04 -2.84 13.17
C LEU A 101 -5.92 -4.12 14.00
N SER A 102 -7.02 -4.83 14.26
CA SER A 102 -6.96 -6.16 14.85
C SER A 102 -6.25 -7.14 13.91
N ALA A 103 -5.55 -8.11 14.48
CA ALA A 103 -4.85 -9.15 13.69
C ALA A 103 -5.80 -9.87 12.72
N GLU A 104 -7.05 -10.15 13.17
CA GLU A 104 -8.08 -10.78 12.32
C GLU A 104 -8.44 -9.91 11.11
N SER A 105 -8.66 -8.59 11.32
CA SER A 105 -8.97 -7.66 10.22
C SER A 105 -7.82 -7.55 9.24
N VAL A 106 -6.58 -7.34 9.72
CA VAL A 106 -5.38 -7.23 8.88
C VAL A 106 -5.19 -8.47 8.00
N ARG A 107 -5.36 -9.67 8.56
CA ARG A 107 -5.30 -10.94 7.82
C ARG A 107 -6.38 -11.02 6.75
N LYS A 108 -7.63 -10.77 7.14
CA LYS A 108 -8.78 -10.82 6.24
C LYS A 108 -8.65 -9.82 5.09
N GLU A 109 -8.18 -8.60 5.38
CA GLU A 109 -7.92 -7.59 4.36
C GLU A 109 -6.84 -8.04 3.38
N ALA A 110 -5.74 -8.65 3.87
CA ALA A 110 -4.69 -9.19 3.01
C ALA A 110 -5.21 -10.29 2.06
N GLU A 111 -5.97 -11.24 2.59
CA GLU A 111 -6.56 -12.34 1.82
C GLU A 111 -7.56 -11.83 0.78
N ASN A 112 -8.39 -10.86 1.15
CA ASN A 112 -9.30 -10.20 0.23
C ASN A 112 -8.56 -9.42 -0.87
N SER A 113 -7.46 -8.74 -0.54
CA SER A 113 -6.62 -8.04 -1.52
C SER A 113 -5.97 -9.02 -2.51
N LEU A 114 -5.42 -10.14 -2.01
CA LEU A 114 -4.88 -11.20 -2.87
C LEU A 114 -5.94 -11.74 -3.85
N ALA A 115 -7.17 -11.96 -3.35
CA ALA A 115 -8.29 -12.44 -4.16
C ALA A 115 -8.72 -11.43 -5.24
N ARG A 116 -8.87 -10.12 -4.89
CA ARG A 116 -9.25 -9.07 -5.85
C ARG A 116 -8.16 -8.83 -6.90
N LEU A 117 -6.91 -8.77 -6.48
CA LEU A 117 -5.75 -8.61 -7.36
C LEU A 117 -5.45 -9.86 -8.19
N LYS A 118 -5.97 -11.04 -7.80
CA LYS A 118 -5.71 -12.36 -8.42
C LYS A 118 -4.23 -12.71 -8.48
N ILE A 119 -3.53 -12.48 -7.37
CA ILE A 119 -2.10 -12.76 -7.19
C ILE A 119 -1.89 -13.66 -5.97
N SER A 120 -0.78 -14.37 -5.92
CA SER A 120 -0.43 -15.27 -4.80
C SER A 120 0.33 -14.58 -3.67
N TYR A 121 0.91 -13.42 -3.91
CA TYR A 121 1.62 -12.62 -2.90
C TYR A 121 1.58 -11.12 -3.24
N ILE A 122 1.65 -10.28 -2.21
CA ILE A 122 1.78 -8.82 -2.29
C ILE A 122 3.25 -8.46 -2.10
N ASP A 123 3.81 -7.55 -2.91
CA ASP A 123 5.22 -7.15 -2.75
C ASP A 123 5.43 -6.23 -1.54
N LEU A 124 4.54 -5.26 -1.33
CA LEU A 124 4.57 -4.34 -0.20
C LEU A 124 3.17 -4.20 0.40
N TYR A 125 3.01 -4.63 1.66
CA TYR A 125 1.76 -4.50 2.40
C TYR A 125 1.90 -3.48 3.51
N GLN A 126 1.01 -2.49 3.56
CA GLN A 126 1.19 -1.31 4.40
C GLN A 126 0.01 -1.09 5.35
N ILE A 127 0.27 -0.72 6.61
CA ILE A 127 -0.77 -0.10 7.44
C ILE A 127 -1.05 1.28 6.86
N HIS A 128 -2.31 1.55 6.47
CA HIS A 128 -2.70 2.78 5.77
C HIS A 128 -2.68 4.00 6.70
N TRP A 129 -3.18 3.83 7.94
CA TRP A 129 -3.19 4.83 8.99
C TRP A 129 -2.91 4.17 10.34
N PRO A 130 -2.15 4.82 11.23
CA PRO A 130 -1.85 4.29 12.58
C PRO A 130 -3.04 4.50 13.53
N PHE A 131 -4.22 3.99 13.16
CA PHE A 131 -5.43 4.20 13.96
C PHE A 131 -6.30 2.95 14.00
N PRO A 132 -6.77 2.50 15.18
CA PRO A 132 -6.44 3.06 16.51
C PRO A 132 -4.97 2.82 16.93
N ASP A 133 -4.34 3.82 17.57
CA ASP A 133 -2.89 3.80 17.88
C ASP A 133 -2.48 2.64 18.81
N GLU A 134 -3.35 2.25 19.72
CA GLU A 134 -3.12 1.15 20.66
C GLU A 134 -3.11 -0.24 19.99
N LYS A 135 -3.44 -0.32 18.69
CA LYS A 135 -3.49 -1.57 17.93
C LYS A 135 -2.37 -1.71 16.90
N ILE A 136 -1.47 -0.74 16.77
CA ILE A 136 -0.45 -0.78 15.71
C ILE A 136 0.55 -1.93 15.88
N GLU A 137 0.88 -2.31 17.12
CA GLU A 137 1.74 -3.45 17.38
C GLU A 137 1.07 -4.77 17.02
N GLU A 138 -0.19 -4.96 17.40
CA GLU A 138 -0.97 -6.16 17.05
C GLU A 138 -1.06 -6.32 15.52
N ALA A 139 -1.35 -5.23 14.80
CA ALA A 139 -1.38 -5.22 13.35
C ALA A 139 0.00 -5.55 12.75
N TRP A 140 1.08 -5.02 13.34
CA TRP A 140 2.42 -5.24 12.84
C TRP A 140 2.89 -6.68 13.06
N GLU A 141 2.56 -7.29 14.20
CA GLU A 141 2.80 -8.71 14.44
C GLU A 141 2.12 -9.58 13.37
N GLU A 142 0.87 -9.24 13.01
CA GLU A 142 0.15 -9.98 11.97
C GLU A 142 0.77 -9.78 10.59
N ILE A 143 1.24 -8.57 10.25
CA ILE A 143 2.00 -8.32 9.02
C ILE A 143 3.26 -9.19 8.97
N MET A 144 3.96 -9.36 10.09
CA MET A 144 5.15 -10.25 10.13
C MET A 144 4.76 -11.72 9.93
N ARG A 145 3.63 -12.18 10.51
CA ARG A 145 3.12 -13.55 10.26
C ARG A 145 2.75 -13.76 8.78
N LEU A 146 2.07 -12.80 8.17
CA LEU A 146 1.74 -12.86 6.72
C LEU A 146 2.98 -12.91 5.83
N LYS A 147 4.06 -12.25 6.26
CA LYS A 147 5.36 -12.31 5.59
C LYS A 147 5.99 -13.69 5.73
N ASP A 148 5.99 -14.27 6.92
CA ASP A 148 6.54 -15.61 7.17
C ASP A 148 5.76 -16.70 6.41
N GLU A 149 4.44 -16.51 6.23
CA GLU A 149 3.58 -17.35 5.39
C GLU A 149 3.81 -17.14 3.87
N GLY A 150 4.58 -16.13 3.47
CA GLY A 150 4.83 -15.81 2.06
C GLY A 150 3.65 -15.12 1.34
N LYS A 151 2.61 -14.70 2.07
CA LYS A 151 1.48 -13.93 1.51
C LYS A 151 1.87 -12.51 1.15
N ILE A 152 2.87 -11.96 1.86
CA ILE A 152 3.48 -10.68 1.54
C ILE A 152 5.00 -10.82 1.52
N ARG A 153 5.70 -9.98 0.77
CA ARG A 153 7.17 -9.95 0.76
C ARG A 153 7.73 -9.01 1.81
N TYR A 154 7.15 -7.81 1.90
CA TYR A 154 7.62 -6.75 2.78
C TYR A 154 6.46 -6.02 3.45
N GLY A 155 6.68 -5.61 4.71
CA GLY A 155 5.79 -4.73 5.46
C GLY A 155 6.26 -3.27 5.39
N GLY A 156 5.32 -2.35 5.24
CA GLY A 156 5.53 -0.91 5.30
C GLY A 156 4.41 -0.21 6.07
N VAL A 157 4.52 1.09 6.20
CA VAL A 157 3.50 1.91 6.88
C VAL A 157 3.23 3.20 6.11
N SER A 158 2.07 3.81 6.35
CA SER A 158 1.70 5.10 5.81
C SER A 158 1.20 6.01 6.94
N ASN A 159 1.55 7.30 6.89
CA ASN A 159 1.10 8.30 7.87
C ASN A 159 1.56 8.10 9.32
N PHE A 160 2.57 7.29 9.56
CA PHE A 160 3.15 7.08 10.88
C PHE A 160 4.13 8.21 11.25
N ASN A 161 4.22 8.53 12.53
CA ASN A 161 5.27 9.35 13.10
C ASN A 161 6.46 8.51 13.62
N VAL A 162 7.57 9.16 13.94
CA VAL A 162 8.78 8.47 14.43
C VAL A 162 8.53 7.60 15.66
N PRO A 163 7.86 8.07 16.74
CA PRO A 163 7.54 7.23 17.90
C PRO A 163 6.74 5.96 17.56
N GLN A 164 5.77 6.04 16.66
CA GLN A 164 4.98 4.88 16.21
C GLN A 164 5.86 3.88 15.45
N ILE A 165 6.73 4.35 14.55
CA ILE A 165 7.66 3.48 13.83
C ILE A 165 8.63 2.80 14.81
N GLN A 166 9.16 3.52 15.79
CA GLN A 166 10.03 2.95 16.82
C GLN A 166 9.38 1.84 17.64
N ARG A 167 8.06 1.91 17.87
CA ARG A 167 7.30 0.87 18.58
C ARG A 167 7.30 -0.42 17.75
N ILE A 168 6.92 -0.35 16.48
CA ILE A 168 6.78 -1.53 15.61
C ILE A 168 8.13 -2.09 15.13
N LEU A 169 9.20 -1.28 15.07
CA LEU A 169 10.56 -1.77 14.76
C LEU A 169 11.08 -2.77 15.79
N LYS A 170 10.56 -2.76 17.04
CA LYS A 170 10.90 -3.76 18.07
C LYS A 170 10.34 -5.15 17.74
N ILE A 171 9.34 -5.24 16.89
CA ILE A 171 8.65 -6.47 16.49
C ILE A 171 9.25 -7.01 15.19
N GLY A 172 9.50 -6.14 14.23
CA GLY A 172 10.03 -6.56 12.93
C GLY A 172 10.39 -5.39 12.01
N PRO A 173 11.12 -5.66 10.92
CA PRO A 173 11.63 -4.62 10.02
C PRO A 173 10.51 -3.89 9.29
N VAL A 174 10.58 -2.57 9.25
CA VAL A 174 9.79 -1.68 8.41
C VAL A 174 10.64 -1.31 7.20
N VAL A 175 10.16 -1.52 5.97
CA VAL A 175 10.95 -1.23 4.75
C VAL A 175 10.55 0.06 4.05
N SER A 176 9.40 0.63 4.41
CA SER A 176 8.95 1.89 3.82
C SER A 176 8.01 2.65 4.74
N LEU A 177 8.06 3.96 4.63
CA LEU A 177 7.06 4.90 5.12
C LEU A 177 6.53 5.72 3.94
N GLN A 178 5.20 5.81 3.82
CA GLN A 178 4.52 6.64 2.81
C GLN A 178 3.80 7.82 3.48
N PRO A 179 4.46 8.95 3.70
CA PRO A 179 3.84 10.16 4.23
C PRO A 179 3.43 11.11 3.11
N PRO A 180 2.54 12.07 3.36
CA PRO A 180 2.33 13.19 2.45
C PRO A 180 3.60 14.08 2.39
N TYR A 181 4.13 14.26 1.18
CA TYR A 181 5.27 15.13 0.94
C TYR A 181 5.14 15.85 -0.40
N ASN A 182 5.09 17.16 -0.39
CA ASN A 182 5.00 18.00 -1.58
C ASN A 182 5.55 19.41 -1.29
N MET A 183 5.55 20.30 -2.28
CA MET A 183 6.08 21.66 -2.17
C MET A 183 5.43 22.49 -1.05
N LEU A 184 4.17 22.21 -0.70
CA LEU A 184 3.40 22.94 0.32
C LEU A 184 3.41 22.21 1.68
N ASN A 185 3.59 20.89 1.70
CA ASN A 185 3.67 20.09 2.92
C ASN A 185 5.05 19.43 3.02
N ARG A 186 5.91 20.04 3.81
CA ARG A 186 7.31 19.62 4.01
C ARG A 186 7.59 19.19 5.46
N ALA A 187 6.55 18.87 6.23
CA ALA A 187 6.68 18.57 7.66
C ALA A 187 7.63 17.40 7.96
N ILE A 188 7.73 16.42 7.06
CA ILE A 188 8.59 15.25 7.23
C ILE A 188 10.09 15.56 7.21
N GLU A 189 10.50 16.75 6.75
CA GLU A 189 11.92 17.16 6.73
C GLU A 189 12.48 17.43 8.12
N LYS A 190 11.61 17.62 9.13
CA LYS A 190 12.04 17.94 10.50
C LYS A 190 12.73 16.75 11.18
N ASP A 191 12.20 15.55 11.01
CA ASP A 191 12.64 14.35 11.73
C ASP A 191 12.51 13.06 10.91
N ILE A 192 11.41 12.89 10.16
CA ILE A 192 11.05 11.62 9.49
C ILE A 192 12.10 11.24 8.44
N ILE A 193 12.54 12.16 7.59
CA ILE A 193 13.48 11.83 6.50
C ILE A 193 14.79 11.28 7.06
N ASN A 194 15.37 11.95 8.05
CA ASN A 194 16.62 11.52 8.66
C ASN A 194 16.43 10.18 9.40
N PHE A 195 15.36 10.06 10.17
CA PHE A 195 15.03 8.80 10.86
C PHE A 195 14.90 7.63 9.88
N CYS A 196 14.20 7.80 8.77
CA CYS A 196 14.05 6.76 7.75
C CYS A 196 15.39 6.40 7.10
N ALA A 197 16.22 7.40 6.79
CA ALA A 197 17.55 7.17 6.22
C ALA A 197 18.45 6.36 7.16
N ASP A 198 18.46 6.69 8.45
CA ASP A 198 19.26 6.02 9.47
C ASP A 198 18.82 4.57 9.74
N ASN A 199 17.55 4.25 9.47
CA ASN A 199 16.95 2.93 9.71
C ASN A 199 16.72 2.11 8.43
N ASN A 200 17.16 2.57 7.27
CA ASN A 200 16.94 1.93 5.96
C ASN A 200 15.45 1.71 5.63
N ILE A 201 14.62 2.72 5.89
CA ILE A 201 13.18 2.76 5.60
C ILE A 201 12.92 3.59 4.33
#